data_5cb75236befc8b0c0029be6934e34b43
#
_entry.id   5cb75236befc8b0c0029be6934e34b43
#
_cell.length_a   1.000
_cell.length_b   1.000
_cell.length_c   1.000
_cell.angle_alpha   90.00
_cell.angle_beta   90.00
_cell.angle_gamma   90.00
#
_symmetry.space_group_name_H-M   'P 1'
#
loop_
_entity.id
_entity.type
_entity.pdbx_description
1 polymer ?
#
loop_
_entity_poly.entity_id
_entity_poly.type
_entity_poly.pdbx_seq_one_letter_code
_entity_poly.pdbx_strand_id
1 'polypeptide(L)'
;AGVLKDLGPHIIDQAVCLFGSPKSVFGDIRITRENSLVDDWIDLLLIYEDFRVRLKAGFFVREANPAYTIHGKKGSFLKPRGDVQEDELKIGKKPNLETWGTESDDLQGILHTEINGKVIREKVSTLQGNYFSFFDGVFNSISNDTIEPVTAQDGVKVMQIIEAAIASNAERKAINL
;
A
#
# COMPACT_ATOMS: atom_id res chain seq x y z
N ALA A 1 18.12 0.21 -6.92
CA ALA A 1 17.10 -0.82 -6.71
C ALA A 1 16.07 -0.73 -7.83
N GLY A 2 15.40 -1.84 -8.19
CA GLY A 2 14.27 -1.85 -9.08
C GLY A 2 12.98 -1.53 -8.32
N VAL A 3 11.87 -1.38 -9.06
CA VAL A 3 10.56 -1.01 -8.52
C VAL A 3 10.06 -1.98 -7.44
N LEU A 4 10.40 -3.27 -7.55
CA LEU A 4 10.02 -4.26 -6.55
C LEU A 4 10.66 -3.99 -5.18
N LYS A 5 11.94 -3.61 -5.16
CA LYS A 5 12.69 -3.36 -3.91
C LYS A 5 12.60 -1.92 -3.43
N ASP A 6 12.06 -1.01 -4.24
CA ASP A 6 11.86 0.40 -3.93
C ASP A 6 10.41 0.67 -3.49
N LEU A 7 9.45 0.54 -4.40
CA LEU A 7 8.02 0.76 -4.13
C LEU A 7 7.30 -0.49 -3.59
N GLY A 8 7.80 -1.68 -3.91
CA GLY A 8 7.21 -2.95 -3.49
C GLY A 8 7.00 -3.04 -1.98
N PRO A 9 8.00 -2.73 -1.12
CA PRO A 9 7.82 -2.78 0.33
C PRO A 9 6.64 -1.97 0.82
N HIS A 10 6.44 -0.76 0.29
CA HIS A 10 5.36 0.14 0.70
C HIS A 10 3.97 -0.44 0.40
N ILE A 11 3.75 -0.95 -0.82
CA ILE A 11 2.44 -1.49 -1.20
C ILE A 11 2.17 -2.88 -0.61
N ILE A 12 3.21 -3.67 -0.37
CA ILE A 12 3.12 -4.97 0.31
C ILE A 12 2.77 -4.75 1.79
N ASP A 13 3.47 -3.83 2.46
CA ASP A 13 3.22 -3.50 3.86
C ASP A 13 1.78 -3.00 4.07
N GLN A 14 1.27 -2.13 3.20
CA GLN A 14 -0.13 -1.69 3.23
C GLN A 14 -1.10 -2.89 3.13
N ALA A 15 -0.83 -3.84 2.24
CA ALA A 15 -1.67 -5.03 2.11
C ALA A 15 -1.59 -5.93 3.34
N VAL A 16 -0.40 -6.12 3.91
CA VAL A 16 -0.21 -6.91 5.14
C VAL A 16 -0.86 -6.22 6.35
N CYS A 17 -0.78 -4.91 6.44
CA CYS A 17 -1.44 -4.12 7.48
C CYS A 17 -2.97 -4.27 7.43
N LEU A 18 -3.55 -4.24 6.22
CA LEU A 18 -5.01 -4.32 6.04
C LEU A 18 -5.56 -5.75 6.17
N PHE A 19 -4.82 -6.76 5.73
CA PHE A 19 -5.34 -8.10 5.51
C PHE A 19 -4.53 -9.22 6.17
N GLY A 20 -3.41 -8.90 6.81
CA GLY A 20 -2.46 -9.89 7.34
C GLY A 20 -1.61 -10.54 6.24
N SER A 21 -0.86 -11.57 6.61
CA SER A 21 0.01 -12.29 5.67
C SER A 21 -0.81 -13.15 4.70
N PRO A 22 -0.50 -13.12 3.39
CA PRO A 22 -1.14 -14.02 2.41
C PRO A 22 -0.64 -15.46 2.57
N LYS A 23 -1.35 -16.43 2.01
CA LYS A 23 -0.93 -17.84 1.97
C LYS A 23 0.13 -18.10 0.90
N SER A 24 0.04 -17.39 -0.21
CA SER A 24 1.00 -17.50 -1.33
C SER A 24 0.98 -16.23 -2.17
N VAL A 25 2.00 -16.10 -3.02
CA VAL A 25 2.11 -14.97 -3.96
C VAL A 25 2.43 -15.48 -5.36
N PHE A 26 1.78 -14.86 -6.37
CA PHE A 26 2.20 -14.95 -7.77
C PHE A 26 2.75 -13.57 -8.20
N GLY A 27 3.93 -13.56 -8.83
CA GLY A 27 4.62 -12.35 -9.27
C GLY A 27 4.90 -12.34 -10.77
N ASP A 28 4.62 -11.20 -11.42
CA ASP A 28 5.15 -10.83 -12.73
C ASP A 28 6.01 -9.57 -12.57
N ILE A 29 7.32 -9.73 -12.73
CA ILE A 29 8.33 -8.69 -12.53
C ILE A 29 9.04 -8.49 -13.84
N ARG A 30 9.10 -7.25 -14.33
CA ARG A 30 9.62 -6.96 -15.66
C ARG A 30 10.60 -5.80 -15.70
N ILE A 31 11.51 -5.90 -16.68
CA ILE A 31 12.32 -4.79 -17.18
C ILE A 31 11.72 -4.41 -18.53
N THR A 32 11.08 -3.25 -18.62
CA THR A 32 10.40 -2.80 -19.85
C THR A 32 11.17 -1.70 -20.58
N ARG A 33 12.06 -0.99 -19.87
CA ARG A 33 12.94 0.03 -20.48
C ARG A 33 14.14 -0.62 -21.15
N GLU A 34 14.46 -0.13 -22.34
CA GLU A 34 15.69 -0.52 -23.02
C GLU A 34 16.92 -0.17 -22.17
N ASN A 35 17.90 -1.07 -22.17
CA ASN A 35 19.17 -0.92 -21.46
C ASN A 35 19.05 -0.76 -19.92
N SER A 36 17.90 -1.05 -19.32
CA SER A 36 17.76 -1.10 -17.86
C SER A 36 18.29 -2.43 -17.32
N LEU A 37 18.94 -2.37 -16.16
CA LEU A 37 19.42 -3.54 -15.43
C LEU A 37 18.54 -3.87 -14.20
N VAL A 38 17.48 -3.09 -13.98
CA VAL A 38 16.58 -3.24 -12.85
C VAL A 38 15.14 -3.24 -13.31
N ASP A 39 14.29 -3.92 -12.56
CA ASP A 39 12.85 -3.99 -12.80
C ASP A 39 12.21 -2.60 -12.68
N ASP A 40 11.25 -2.35 -13.56
CA ASP A 40 10.49 -1.10 -13.64
C ASP A 40 8.98 -1.32 -13.74
N TRP A 41 8.57 -2.59 -13.62
CA TRP A 41 7.19 -3.02 -13.58
C TRP A 41 7.02 -4.21 -12.65
N ILE A 42 6.00 -4.16 -11.78
CA ILE A 42 5.56 -5.30 -10.97
C ILE A 42 4.04 -5.44 -11.01
N ASP A 43 3.59 -6.68 -11.02
CA ASP A 43 2.21 -7.10 -10.86
C ASP A 43 2.19 -8.33 -9.95
N LEU A 44 1.82 -8.14 -8.69
CA LEU A 44 1.82 -9.19 -7.68
C LEU A 44 0.38 -9.55 -7.32
N LEU A 45 0.08 -10.84 -7.27
CA LEU A 45 -1.18 -11.36 -6.77
C LEU A 45 -0.94 -12.05 -5.43
N LEU A 46 -1.35 -11.41 -4.36
CA LEU A 46 -1.35 -11.99 -3.02
C LEU A 46 -2.60 -12.86 -2.84
N ILE A 47 -2.40 -14.12 -2.48
CA ILE A 47 -3.45 -15.14 -2.41
C ILE A 47 -3.78 -15.42 -0.95
N TYR A 48 -4.95 -14.98 -0.53
CA TYR A 48 -5.55 -15.30 0.77
C TYR A 48 -6.56 -16.47 0.62
N GLU A 49 -7.11 -16.97 1.70
CA GLU A 49 -8.10 -18.06 1.68
C GLU A 49 -9.26 -17.74 0.72
N ASP A 50 -9.99 -16.67 1.03
CA ASP A 50 -11.27 -16.36 0.38
C ASP A 50 -11.19 -15.20 -0.64
N PHE A 51 -10.06 -14.49 -0.72
CA PHE A 51 -9.93 -13.34 -1.58
C PHE A 51 -8.50 -13.18 -2.15
N ARG A 52 -8.33 -12.19 -2.97
CA ARG A 52 -7.05 -11.86 -3.64
C ARG A 52 -6.78 -10.37 -3.50
N VAL A 53 -5.52 -10.03 -3.32
CA VAL A 53 -5.05 -8.63 -3.38
C VAL A 53 -4.06 -8.52 -4.53
N ARG A 54 -4.29 -7.59 -5.44
CA ARG A 54 -3.41 -7.33 -6.58
C ARG A 54 -2.67 -6.03 -6.37
N LEU A 55 -1.35 -6.09 -6.36
CA LEU A 55 -0.47 -4.95 -6.18
C LEU A 55 0.25 -4.67 -7.49
N LYS A 56 0.21 -3.42 -7.94
CA LYS A 56 0.86 -3.00 -9.19
C LYS A 56 1.65 -1.74 -8.97
N ALA A 57 2.86 -1.71 -9.51
CA ALA A 57 3.65 -0.49 -9.65
C ALA A 57 4.46 -0.52 -10.93
N GLY A 58 4.69 0.64 -11.52
CA GLY A 58 5.48 0.77 -12.74
C GLY A 58 5.67 2.23 -13.12
N PHE A 59 6.72 2.50 -13.93
CA PHE A 59 7.06 3.87 -14.30
C PHE A 59 6.32 4.38 -15.56
N PHE A 60 5.78 3.49 -16.39
CA PHE A 60 5.10 3.88 -17.63
C PHE A 60 3.57 3.95 -17.45
N VAL A 61 3.15 4.70 -16.45
CA VAL A 61 1.72 4.93 -16.17
C VAL A 61 1.45 6.42 -16.29
N ARG A 62 0.78 6.82 -17.36
CA ARG A 62 0.42 8.22 -17.59
C ARG A 62 -0.88 8.60 -16.90
N GLU A 63 -1.86 7.69 -16.89
CA GLU A 63 -3.12 7.84 -16.16
C GLU A 63 -3.14 6.91 -14.95
N ALA A 64 -3.14 7.48 -13.77
CA ALA A 64 -3.13 6.70 -12.52
C ALA A 64 -4.49 6.05 -12.26
N ASN A 65 -4.48 4.74 -11.99
CA ASN A 65 -5.63 4.08 -11.38
C ASN A 65 -5.84 4.57 -9.94
N PRO A 66 -7.06 4.43 -9.37
CA PRO A 66 -7.22 4.61 -7.94
C PRO A 66 -6.20 3.77 -7.17
N ALA A 67 -5.60 4.36 -6.12
CA ALA A 67 -4.62 3.64 -5.30
C ALA A 67 -5.24 2.42 -4.62
N TYR A 68 -6.51 2.54 -4.25
CA TYR A 68 -7.27 1.45 -3.66
C TYR A 68 -8.57 1.23 -4.45
N THR A 69 -8.74 -0.01 -4.92
CA THR A 69 -9.97 -0.50 -5.53
C THR A 69 -10.35 -1.77 -4.78
N ILE A 70 -11.36 -1.68 -3.91
CA ILE A 70 -11.81 -2.79 -3.07
C ILE A 70 -13.21 -3.19 -3.50
N HIS A 71 -13.40 -4.46 -3.86
CA HIS A 71 -14.69 -5.05 -4.19
C HIS A 71 -15.02 -6.13 -3.17
N GLY A 72 -16.05 -5.90 -2.38
CA GLY A 72 -16.59 -6.84 -1.43
C GLY A 72 -17.97 -7.37 -1.84
N LYS A 73 -18.49 -8.35 -1.12
CA LYS A 73 -19.82 -8.95 -1.40
C LYS A 73 -20.98 -7.97 -1.31
N LYS A 74 -20.82 -6.87 -0.57
CA LYS A 74 -21.90 -5.88 -0.32
C LYS A 74 -21.64 -4.51 -0.94
N GLY A 75 -20.49 -4.29 -1.54
CA GLY A 75 -20.19 -2.99 -2.13
C GLY A 75 -18.76 -2.87 -2.61
N SER A 76 -18.43 -1.67 -3.08
CA SER A 76 -17.13 -1.30 -3.60
C SER A 76 -16.64 -0.01 -2.94
N PHE A 77 -15.33 0.07 -2.75
CA PHE A 77 -14.67 1.29 -2.29
C PHE A 77 -13.54 1.64 -3.25
N LEU A 78 -13.53 2.87 -3.71
CA LEU A 78 -12.52 3.42 -4.63
C LEU A 78 -11.89 4.63 -3.95
N LYS A 79 -10.56 4.65 -3.84
CA LYS A 79 -9.84 5.77 -3.24
C LYS A 79 -8.65 6.16 -4.11
N PRO A 80 -8.54 7.41 -4.55
CA PRO A 80 -7.31 7.92 -5.15
C PRO A 80 -6.19 7.97 -4.09
N ARG A 81 -4.95 8.09 -4.53
CA ARG A 81 -3.84 8.34 -3.61
C ARG A 81 -3.95 9.76 -3.08
N GLY A 82 -3.95 9.91 -1.78
CA GLY A 82 -4.25 11.17 -1.15
C GLY A 82 -3.32 11.60 -0.04
N ASP A 83 -2.33 10.80 0.38
CA ASP A 83 -1.37 11.27 1.38
C ASP A 83 -0.53 12.41 0.81
N VAL A 84 -0.72 13.59 1.39
CA VAL A 84 -0.10 14.87 0.96
C VAL A 84 1.16 15.21 1.75
N GLN A 85 1.50 14.45 2.81
CA GLN A 85 2.56 14.81 3.75
C GLN A 85 3.93 14.89 3.09
N GLU A 86 4.29 13.92 2.26
CA GLU A 86 5.57 13.91 1.56
C GLU A 86 5.70 15.06 0.55
N ASP A 87 4.64 15.35 -0.20
CA ASP A 87 4.66 16.43 -1.18
C ASP A 87 4.73 17.79 -0.50
N GLU A 88 4.09 17.96 0.64
CA GLU A 88 4.21 19.18 1.46
C GLU A 88 5.63 19.36 2.03
N LEU A 89 6.28 18.29 2.47
CA LEU A 89 7.68 18.32 2.90
C LEU A 89 8.62 18.70 1.75
N LYS A 90 8.42 18.14 0.55
CA LYS A 90 9.23 18.45 -0.65
C LYS A 90 9.21 19.95 -1.03
N ILE A 91 8.10 20.61 -0.82
CA ILE A 91 7.97 22.07 -1.06
C ILE A 91 8.34 22.92 0.15
N GLY A 92 8.90 22.31 1.19
CA GLY A 92 9.43 23.00 2.37
C GLY A 92 8.39 23.46 3.39
N LYS A 93 7.14 22.98 3.32
CA LYS A 93 6.15 23.23 4.37
C LYS A 93 6.59 22.55 5.66
N LYS A 94 6.40 23.26 6.77
CA LYS A 94 6.67 22.72 8.10
C LYS A 94 5.43 22.01 8.63
N PRO A 95 5.57 20.76 9.13
CA PRO A 95 4.49 20.06 9.79
C PRO A 95 3.87 20.84 10.95
N ASN A 96 2.57 20.74 11.10
CA ASN A 96 1.82 21.27 12.24
C ASN A 96 0.72 20.27 12.64
N LEU A 97 0.15 20.41 13.83
CA LEU A 97 -0.87 19.49 14.36
C LEU A 97 -2.29 19.77 13.84
N GLU A 98 -2.53 20.94 13.25
CA GLU A 98 -3.88 21.38 12.88
C GLU A 98 -4.29 20.97 11.47
N THR A 99 -3.43 21.22 10.49
CA THR A 99 -3.77 21.06 9.06
C THR A 99 -2.84 20.12 8.30
N TRP A 100 -1.73 19.71 8.91
CA TRP A 100 -0.78 18.81 8.29
C TRP A 100 -1.39 17.46 7.93
N GLY A 101 -1.15 16.97 6.71
CA GLY A 101 -1.66 15.68 6.26
C GLY A 101 -3.17 15.64 5.98
N THR A 102 -3.84 16.80 5.89
CA THR A 102 -5.25 16.88 5.52
C THR A 102 -5.39 16.84 3.99
N GLU A 103 -6.11 15.86 3.50
CA GLU A 103 -6.42 15.73 2.07
C GLU A 103 -7.55 16.68 1.65
N SER A 104 -7.53 17.07 0.37
CA SER A 104 -8.64 17.81 -0.24
C SER A 104 -9.85 16.90 -0.50
N ASP A 105 -11.05 17.48 -0.58
CA ASP A 105 -12.32 16.76 -0.76
C ASP A 105 -12.42 15.98 -2.07
N ASP A 106 -11.67 16.32 -3.08
CA ASP A 106 -11.61 15.60 -4.36
C ASP A 106 -10.81 14.28 -4.25
N LEU A 107 -9.96 14.14 -3.24
CA LEU A 107 -9.21 12.92 -2.93
C LEU A 107 -9.96 11.96 -2.00
N GLN A 108 -11.17 12.29 -1.55
CA GLN A 108 -11.98 11.39 -0.72
C GLN A 108 -12.31 10.08 -1.44
N GLY A 109 -12.44 9.01 -0.67
CA GLY A 109 -12.90 7.73 -1.17
C GLY A 109 -14.36 7.76 -1.59
N ILE A 110 -14.76 6.87 -2.50
CA ILE A 110 -16.15 6.66 -2.90
C ILE A 110 -16.58 5.28 -2.40
N LEU A 111 -17.56 5.26 -1.53
CA LEU A 111 -18.25 4.04 -1.10
C LEU A 111 -19.52 3.88 -1.93
N HIS A 112 -19.67 2.70 -2.57
CA HIS A 112 -20.88 2.31 -3.27
C HIS A 112 -21.34 0.96 -2.71
N THR A 113 -22.43 0.96 -1.96
CA THR A 113 -22.90 -0.23 -1.21
C THR A 113 -24.42 -0.24 -1.12
N GLU A 114 -24.98 -1.31 -0.56
CA GLU A 114 -26.41 -1.42 -0.23
C GLU A 114 -26.56 -1.63 1.29
N ILE A 115 -27.39 -0.80 1.91
CA ILE A 115 -27.75 -0.89 3.33
C ILE A 115 -29.27 -0.92 3.42
N ASN A 116 -29.83 -1.99 4.01
CA ASN A 116 -31.28 -2.18 4.19
C ASN A 116 -32.10 -2.04 2.88
N GLY A 117 -31.60 -2.59 1.78
CA GLY A 117 -32.23 -2.53 0.47
C GLY A 117 -32.11 -1.19 -0.25
N LYS A 118 -31.39 -0.22 0.34
CA LYS A 118 -31.15 1.09 -0.30
C LYS A 118 -29.71 1.16 -0.80
N VAL A 119 -29.56 1.44 -2.08
CA VAL A 119 -28.26 1.71 -2.69
C VAL A 119 -27.75 3.07 -2.22
N ILE A 120 -26.52 3.11 -1.72
CA ILE A 120 -25.81 4.29 -1.26
C ILE A 120 -24.55 4.43 -2.10
N ARG A 121 -24.31 5.63 -2.62
CA ARG A 121 -23.06 6.01 -3.27
C ARG A 121 -22.65 7.39 -2.76
N GLU A 122 -21.64 7.42 -1.93
CA GLU A 122 -21.22 8.63 -1.21
C GLU A 122 -19.71 8.76 -1.14
N LYS A 123 -19.25 9.98 -0.88
CA LYS A 123 -17.87 10.27 -0.52
C LYS A 123 -17.65 9.91 0.94
N VAL A 124 -16.47 9.32 1.22
CA VAL A 124 -16.03 9.01 2.58
C VAL A 124 -14.82 9.88 2.89
N SER A 125 -14.94 10.66 3.96
CA SER A 125 -13.85 11.50 4.45
C SER A 125 -12.64 10.65 4.86
N THR A 126 -11.45 11.13 4.56
CA THR A 126 -10.20 10.49 4.98
C THR A 126 -9.77 11.07 6.33
N LEU A 127 -9.27 10.22 7.21
CA LEU A 127 -8.61 10.67 8.42
C LEU A 127 -7.33 11.43 8.07
N GLN A 128 -7.00 12.43 8.86
CA GLN A 128 -5.77 13.20 8.71
C GLN A 128 -4.55 12.29 8.82
N GLY A 129 -3.62 12.38 7.86
CA GLY A 129 -2.32 11.72 7.93
C GLY A 129 -1.46 12.34 9.05
N ASN A 130 -0.69 11.51 9.76
CA ASN A 130 0.09 11.99 10.90
C ASN A 130 1.41 11.23 11.07
N TYR A 131 2.49 11.75 10.47
CA TYR A 131 3.85 11.21 10.67
C TYR A 131 4.35 11.38 12.11
N PHE A 132 3.81 12.34 12.87
CA PHE A 132 4.22 12.53 14.28
C PHE A 132 3.91 11.30 15.12
N SER A 133 2.80 10.60 14.86
CA SER A 133 2.46 9.37 15.59
C SER A 133 3.54 8.29 15.49
N PHE A 134 4.23 8.21 14.34
CA PHE A 134 5.36 7.31 14.18
C PHE A 134 6.54 7.75 15.06
N PHE A 135 6.92 9.03 15.02
CA PHE A 135 8.01 9.54 15.82
C PHE A 135 7.74 9.49 17.33
N ASP A 136 6.49 9.74 17.74
CA ASP A 136 6.07 9.55 19.12
C ASP A 136 6.19 8.09 19.56
N GLY A 137 5.82 7.16 18.68
CA GLY A 137 6.03 5.72 18.91
C GLY A 137 7.50 5.36 19.08
N VAL A 138 8.38 5.87 18.22
CA VAL A 138 9.85 5.66 18.33
C VAL A 138 10.38 6.26 19.62
N PHE A 139 9.99 7.50 19.97
CA PHE A 139 10.38 8.14 21.21
C PHE A 139 9.95 7.32 22.43
N ASN A 140 8.72 6.85 22.47
CA ASN A 140 8.20 6.04 23.56
C ASN A 140 8.90 4.68 23.66
N SER A 141 9.22 4.05 22.52
CA SER A 141 9.97 2.80 22.50
C SER A 141 11.35 2.96 23.18
N ILE A 142 12.06 4.04 22.84
CA ILE A 142 13.41 4.30 23.39
C ILE A 142 13.34 4.74 24.86
N SER A 143 12.40 5.61 25.22
CA SER A 143 12.36 6.27 26.53
C SER A 143 11.57 5.51 27.59
N ASN A 144 10.58 4.70 27.18
CA ASN A 144 9.62 4.04 28.06
C ASN A 144 9.58 2.52 27.87
N ASP A 145 10.51 1.97 27.07
CA ASP A 145 10.64 0.53 26.81
C ASP A 145 9.33 -0.10 26.26
N THR A 146 8.58 0.68 25.45
CA THR A 146 7.38 0.19 24.78
C THR A 146 7.73 -0.49 23.46
N ILE A 147 6.78 -1.25 22.89
CA ILE A 147 6.95 -1.86 21.56
C ILE A 147 7.10 -0.75 20.51
N GLU A 148 8.05 -0.93 19.62
CA GLU A 148 8.30 -0.03 18.48
C GLU A 148 7.07 0.02 17.53
N PRO A 149 6.79 1.16 16.89
CA PRO A 149 5.62 1.32 16.02
C PRO A 149 5.66 0.46 14.75
N VAL A 150 6.87 0.07 14.32
CA VAL A 150 7.10 -0.90 13.23
C VAL A 150 8.21 -1.84 13.68
N THR A 151 7.89 -3.12 13.81
CA THR A 151 8.82 -4.11 14.33
C THR A 151 9.74 -4.68 13.24
N ALA A 152 10.92 -5.18 13.62
CA ALA A 152 11.76 -5.93 12.70
C ALA A 152 11.02 -7.12 12.08
N GLN A 153 10.09 -7.74 12.82
CA GLN A 153 9.28 -8.86 12.34
C GLN A 153 8.31 -8.43 11.22
N ASP A 154 7.80 -7.21 11.25
CA ASP A 154 6.96 -6.69 10.16
C ASP A 154 7.79 -6.51 8.89
N GLY A 155 9.02 -6.01 9.01
CA GLY A 155 9.98 -5.96 7.91
C GLY A 155 10.30 -7.35 7.34
N VAL A 156 10.48 -8.37 8.18
CA VAL A 156 10.72 -9.76 7.75
C VAL A 156 9.55 -10.29 6.92
N LYS A 157 8.29 -10.05 7.34
CA LYS A 157 7.10 -10.48 6.57
C LYS A 157 7.08 -9.87 5.15
N VAL A 158 7.38 -8.58 5.05
CA VAL A 158 7.46 -7.89 3.75
C VAL A 158 8.55 -8.51 2.87
N MET A 159 9.74 -8.75 3.44
CA MET A 159 10.85 -9.36 2.69
C MET A 159 10.53 -10.79 2.24
N GLN A 160 9.87 -11.60 3.06
CA GLN A 160 9.43 -12.95 2.67
C GLN A 160 8.52 -12.92 1.45
N ILE A 161 7.58 -11.96 1.39
CA ILE A 161 6.68 -11.79 0.23
C ILE A 161 7.47 -11.37 -1.01
N ILE A 162 8.45 -10.46 -0.86
CA ILE A 162 9.32 -10.03 -1.97
C ILE A 162 10.13 -11.21 -2.53
N GLU A 163 10.76 -11.99 -1.66
CA GLU A 163 11.54 -13.17 -2.07
C GLU A 163 10.66 -14.22 -2.76
N ALA A 164 9.49 -14.49 -2.20
CA ALA A 164 8.52 -15.39 -2.82
C ALA A 164 8.01 -14.86 -4.18
N ALA A 165 7.82 -13.54 -4.32
CA ALA A 165 7.45 -12.94 -5.61
C ALA A 165 8.57 -13.09 -6.67
N ILE A 166 9.83 -12.94 -6.27
CA ILE A 166 10.99 -13.17 -7.16
C ILE A 166 11.03 -14.64 -7.60
N ALA A 167 10.90 -15.58 -6.67
CA ALA A 167 10.85 -17.00 -6.98
C ALA A 167 9.67 -17.34 -7.90
N SER A 168 8.48 -16.78 -7.61
CA SER A 168 7.29 -16.93 -8.44
C SER A 168 7.50 -16.44 -9.87
N ASN A 169 8.12 -15.29 -10.04
CA ASN A 169 8.44 -14.75 -11.37
C ASN A 169 9.38 -15.66 -12.15
N ALA A 170 10.37 -16.25 -11.49
CA ALA A 170 11.33 -17.17 -12.11
C ALA A 170 10.67 -18.52 -12.48
N GLU A 171 9.88 -19.08 -11.57
CA GLU A 171 9.27 -20.40 -11.71
C GLU A 171 7.91 -20.40 -12.42
N ARG A 172 7.34 -19.22 -12.68
CA ARG A 172 6.02 -19.02 -13.31
C ARG A 172 4.87 -19.74 -12.59
N LYS A 173 4.93 -19.81 -11.26
CA LYS A 173 3.90 -20.41 -10.41
C LYS A 173 3.74 -19.63 -9.12
N ALA A 174 2.62 -19.83 -8.41
CA ALA A 174 2.46 -19.28 -7.06
C ALA A 174 3.41 -19.97 -6.07
N ILE A 175 4.02 -19.19 -5.19
CA ILE A 175 4.91 -19.66 -4.12
C ILE A 175 4.21 -19.48 -2.77
N ASN A 176 4.18 -20.53 -1.97
CA ASN A 176 3.65 -20.50 -0.60
C ASN A 176 4.60 -19.74 0.34
N LEU A 177 4.03 -19.09 1.34
CA LEU A 177 4.72 -18.33 2.38
C LEU A 177 4.72 -19.09 3.70
#